data_e7c800538bb48445d52651817b563644
#
_entry.id   e7c800538bb48445d52651817b563644
#
_cell.length_a   1.000
_cell.length_b   1.000
_cell.length_c   1.000
_cell.angle_alpha   90.00
_cell.angle_beta   90.00
_cell.angle_gamma   90.00
#
_symmetry.space_group_name_H-M   'P 1'
#
loop_
_entity.id
_entity.type
_entity.pdbx_description
1 polymer ?
#
loop_
_entity_poly.entity_id
_entity_poly.type
_entity_poly.pdbx_seq_one_letter_code
_entity_poly.pdbx_strand_id
1 'polypeptide(L)'
;MPLVTLGANIAQALKKNEVIPDATGSTYTLILTDPDAPSRTDKSYSEYLHHIVTGLKLKAINSGSADSDQFSAADVAASFATPIDFSSGHELVPYMGPGPPPKTGLHRYIYILFKETKPSLTKFDGDRPRFGTNKPGHGVRAFAAEHGLIPVAVNFYYAQNEHQ
;
A
#
# COMPACT_ATOMS: atom_id res chain seq x y z
N MET A 1 17.16 2.36 6.62
CA MET A 1 15.83 1.75 6.41
C MET A 1 16.04 0.36 5.85
N PRO A 2 15.53 -0.71 6.46
CA PRO A 2 15.64 -2.04 5.86
C PRO A 2 14.75 -2.08 4.62
N LEU A 3 15.32 -2.48 3.50
CA LEU A 3 14.59 -2.84 2.28
C LEU A 3 13.71 -4.04 2.59
N VAL A 4 12.40 -3.86 2.57
CA VAL A 4 11.44 -4.96 2.72
C VAL A 4 11.35 -5.67 1.38
N THR A 5 11.94 -6.85 1.30
CA THR A 5 11.83 -7.72 0.14
C THR A 5 10.45 -8.38 0.15
N LEU A 6 9.65 -8.18 -0.89
CA LEU A 6 8.41 -8.94 -1.10
C LEU A 6 8.73 -10.44 -1.12
N GLY A 7 8.17 -11.22 -0.20
CA GLY A 7 8.40 -12.66 -0.14
C GLY A 7 7.96 -13.35 -1.45
N ALA A 8 8.70 -14.36 -1.87
CA ALA A 8 8.46 -15.13 -3.11
C ALA A 8 7.01 -15.63 -3.28
N ASN A 9 6.30 -15.86 -2.18
CA ASN A 9 4.90 -16.30 -2.15
C ASN A 9 3.92 -15.22 -2.65
N ILE A 10 4.21 -13.93 -2.44
CA ILE A 10 3.38 -12.83 -2.92
C ILE A 10 3.57 -12.63 -4.41
N ALA A 11 4.82 -12.72 -4.90
CA ALA A 11 5.12 -12.67 -6.33
C ALA A 11 4.44 -13.83 -7.09
N GLN A 12 4.35 -15.02 -6.48
CA GLN A 12 3.68 -16.18 -7.05
C GLN A 12 2.16 -16.05 -7.05
N ALA A 13 1.56 -15.44 -6.00
CA ALA A 13 0.14 -15.14 -5.93
C ALA A 13 -0.27 -14.08 -6.96
N LEU A 14 0.57 -13.07 -7.19
CA LEU A 14 0.35 -12.04 -8.21
C LEU A 14 0.40 -12.62 -9.63
N LYS A 15 1.32 -13.57 -9.89
CA LYS A 15 1.37 -14.31 -11.18
C LYS A 15 0.14 -15.17 -11.41
N LYS A 16 -0.36 -15.84 -10.37
CA LYS A 16 -1.49 -16.78 -10.48
C LYS A 16 -2.82 -16.08 -10.77
N ASN A 17 -2.95 -14.80 -10.44
CA ASN A 17 -4.17 -14.01 -10.61
C ASN A 17 -4.11 -13.04 -11.80
N GLU A 18 -3.14 -13.20 -12.72
CA GLU A 18 -2.95 -12.33 -13.88
C GLU A 18 -2.88 -10.83 -13.55
N VAL A 19 -2.53 -10.49 -12.32
CA VAL A 19 -2.30 -9.10 -11.92
C VAL A 19 -0.87 -8.73 -12.35
N ILE A 20 -0.63 -8.76 -13.65
CA ILE A 20 0.46 -8.01 -14.25
C ILE A 20 -0.04 -6.57 -14.23
N PRO A 21 0.59 -5.66 -13.49
CA PRO A 21 0.21 -4.26 -13.58
C PRO A 21 0.33 -3.86 -15.05
N ASP A 22 -0.81 -3.56 -15.67
CA ASP A 22 -0.82 -3.02 -17.01
C ASP A 22 -0.04 -1.71 -16.97
N ALA A 23 1.18 -1.73 -17.51
CA ALA A 23 2.11 -0.60 -17.51
C ALA A 23 1.60 0.57 -18.38
N THR A 24 0.49 0.38 -19.09
CA THR A 24 -0.03 1.34 -20.05
C THR A 24 -1.28 2.06 -19.51
N GLY A 25 -1.05 3.17 -18.80
CA GLY A 25 -2.12 4.14 -18.50
C GLY A 25 -2.94 3.90 -17.23
N SER A 26 -2.76 2.80 -16.51
CA SER A 26 -3.45 2.58 -15.24
C SER A 26 -2.88 3.47 -14.14
N THR A 27 -3.76 3.99 -13.28
CA THR A 27 -3.40 4.71 -12.07
C THR A 27 -3.65 3.88 -10.83
N TYR A 28 -2.92 4.20 -9.77
CA TYR A 28 -2.94 3.44 -8.53
C TYR A 28 -3.06 4.35 -7.32
N THR A 29 -3.67 3.82 -6.27
CA THR A 29 -3.74 4.44 -4.95
C THR A 29 -2.94 3.59 -3.96
N LEU A 30 -2.03 4.23 -3.21
CA LEU A 30 -1.33 3.61 -2.09
C LEU A 30 -1.96 4.08 -0.78
N ILE A 31 -2.32 3.14 0.09
CA ILE A 31 -2.87 3.41 1.41
C ILE A 31 -2.00 2.75 2.48
N LEU A 32 -1.70 3.49 3.56
CA LEU A 32 -1.11 2.96 4.79
C LEU A 32 -2.15 3.04 5.91
N THR A 33 -2.40 1.91 6.56
CA THR A 33 -3.39 1.80 7.65
C THR A 33 -2.87 0.98 8.83
N ASP A 34 -3.36 1.30 10.04
CA ASP A 34 -3.16 0.54 11.27
C ASP A 34 -4.50 -0.03 11.77
N PRO A 35 -4.74 -1.36 11.63
CA PRO A 35 -5.96 -1.99 12.15
C PRO A 35 -5.94 -2.25 13.65
N ASP A 36 -4.83 -1.98 14.32
CA ASP A 36 -4.62 -2.29 15.73
C ASP A 36 -4.70 -1.03 16.63
N ALA A 37 -5.21 0.09 16.13
CA ALA A 37 -5.31 1.34 16.86
C ALA A 37 -6.57 1.41 17.77
N PRO A 38 -6.44 1.88 19.03
CA PRO A 38 -5.21 2.21 19.74
C PRO A 38 -4.48 0.99 20.32
N SER A 39 -5.07 -0.21 20.29
CA SER A 39 -4.45 -1.49 20.65
C SER A 39 -5.16 -2.65 19.97
N ARG A 40 -4.57 -3.86 20.02
CA ARG A 40 -5.23 -5.07 19.48
C ARG A 40 -6.50 -5.47 20.25
N THR A 41 -6.60 -5.07 21.50
CA THR A 41 -7.75 -5.35 22.39
C THR A 41 -8.78 -4.24 22.39
N ASP A 42 -8.36 -3.01 22.16
CA ASP A 42 -9.25 -1.86 21.95
C ASP A 42 -9.11 -1.37 20.51
N LYS A 43 -10.16 -1.49 19.71
CA LYS A 43 -10.20 -1.08 18.31
C LYS A 43 -11.04 0.18 18.09
N SER A 44 -11.15 1.02 19.09
CA SER A 44 -11.99 2.23 19.04
C SER A 44 -11.59 3.21 17.93
N TYR A 45 -10.34 3.19 17.45
CA TYR A 45 -9.85 4.01 16.34
C TYR A 45 -9.59 3.23 15.04
N SER A 46 -9.80 1.90 15.08
CA SER A 46 -9.53 1.02 13.94
C SER A 46 -10.53 1.25 12.77
N GLU A 47 -10.09 1.25 11.54
CA GLU A 47 -8.69 1.30 11.14
C GLU A 47 -8.19 2.74 11.16
N TYR A 48 -6.97 2.96 11.65
CA TYR A 48 -6.39 4.30 11.67
C TYR A 48 -5.64 4.57 10.36
N LEU A 49 -5.97 5.68 9.72
CA LEU A 49 -5.39 6.06 8.44
C LEU A 49 -4.06 6.80 8.63
N HIS A 50 -3.00 6.29 8.03
CA HIS A 50 -1.66 6.86 8.11
C HIS A 50 -1.23 7.62 6.86
N HIS A 51 -1.69 7.20 5.66
CA HIS A 51 -1.28 7.80 4.40
C HIS A 51 -2.25 7.43 3.27
N ILE A 52 -2.52 8.36 2.36
CA ILE A 52 -3.15 8.09 1.06
C ILE A 52 -2.43 8.89 -0.03
N VAL A 53 -1.98 8.20 -1.08
CA VAL A 53 -1.48 8.80 -2.32
C VAL A 53 -2.25 8.20 -3.49
N THR A 54 -2.81 9.03 -4.35
CA THR A 54 -3.62 8.62 -5.51
C THR A 54 -2.96 9.03 -6.83
N GLY A 55 -3.43 8.48 -7.95
CA GLY A 55 -2.93 8.83 -9.28
C GLY A 55 -1.51 8.37 -9.55
N LEU A 56 -0.99 7.46 -8.74
CA LEU A 56 0.34 6.89 -8.92
C LEU A 56 0.43 6.12 -10.23
N LYS A 57 1.54 6.27 -10.93
CA LYS A 57 1.86 5.50 -12.14
C LYS A 57 2.99 4.51 -11.86
N LEU A 58 3.01 3.43 -12.62
CA LEU A 58 4.16 2.52 -12.63
C LEU A 58 5.16 3.01 -13.66
N LYS A 59 6.44 3.00 -13.29
CA LYS A 59 7.51 3.28 -14.26
C LYS A 59 7.61 2.12 -15.24
N ALA A 60 7.60 2.42 -16.53
CA ALA A 60 7.92 1.42 -17.52
C ALA A 60 9.32 0.86 -17.23
N ILE A 61 9.44 -0.44 -17.10
CA ILE A 61 10.74 -1.10 -17.11
C ILE A 61 11.19 -1.01 -18.58
N ASN A 62 12.18 -0.18 -18.86
CA ASN A 62 12.87 -0.28 -20.13
C ASN A 62 13.54 -1.66 -20.13
N SER A 63 12.89 -2.64 -20.78
CA SER A 63 13.57 -3.86 -21.20
C SER A 63 14.68 -3.41 -22.13
N GLY A 64 15.86 -3.23 -21.59
CA GLY A 64 17.07 -2.98 -22.38
C GLY A 64 17.06 -4.00 -23.52
N SER A 65 17.43 -3.54 -24.71
CA SER A 65 17.43 -4.28 -25.97
C SER A 65 17.71 -5.78 -25.75
N ALA A 66 16.81 -6.60 -26.26
CA ALA A 66 16.88 -8.06 -26.20
C ALA A 66 18.03 -8.60 -27.08
N ASP A 67 19.26 -8.23 -26.75
CA ASP A 67 20.45 -8.62 -27.53
C ASP A 67 21.62 -9.05 -26.64
N SER A 68 21.35 -9.87 -25.62
CA SER A 68 22.39 -10.63 -24.95
C SER A 68 21.81 -11.90 -24.31
N ASP A 69 22.33 -13.04 -24.70
CA ASP A 69 22.02 -14.38 -24.19
C ASP A 69 22.46 -14.63 -22.73
N GLN A 70 22.60 -13.59 -21.91
CA GLN A 70 22.96 -13.72 -20.50
C GLN A 70 22.04 -12.89 -19.61
N PHE A 71 20.94 -13.51 -19.19
CA PHE A 71 20.14 -12.98 -18.07
C PHE A 71 20.84 -13.30 -16.74
N SER A 72 21.31 -12.29 -16.03
CA SER A 72 21.77 -12.49 -14.66
C SER A 72 20.57 -12.68 -13.70
N ALA A 73 20.78 -13.36 -12.58
CA ALA A 73 19.76 -13.48 -11.53
C ALA A 73 19.31 -12.10 -11.01
N ALA A 74 20.16 -11.06 -11.10
CA ALA A 74 19.85 -9.69 -10.76
C ALA A 74 18.88 -9.05 -11.78
N ASP A 75 19.03 -9.33 -13.08
CA ASP A 75 18.15 -8.82 -14.13
C ASP A 75 16.76 -9.47 -14.03
N VAL A 76 16.71 -10.75 -13.68
CA VAL A 76 15.45 -11.45 -13.41
C VAL A 76 14.75 -10.86 -12.19
N ALA A 77 15.47 -10.56 -11.11
CA ALA A 77 14.89 -9.92 -9.91
C ALA A 77 14.41 -8.49 -10.21
N ALA A 78 15.16 -7.71 -10.99
CA ALA A 78 14.78 -6.37 -11.41
C ALA A 78 13.54 -6.36 -12.33
N SER A 79 13.38 -7.40 -13.19
CA SER A 79 12.23 -7.51 -14.09
C SER A 79 10.90 -7.79 -13.38
N PHE A 80 10.93 -8.22 -12.11
CA PHE A 80 9.74 -8.43 -11.28
C PHE A 80 9.37 -7.24 -10.40
N ALA A 81 10.18 -6.21 -10.31
CA ALA A 81 9.94 -5.02 -9.52
C ALA A 81 9.55 -3.85 -10.45
N THR A 82 8.26 -3.67 -10.69
CA THR A 82 7.79 -2.45 -11.36
C THR A 82 7.81 -1.32 -10.34
N PRO A 83 8.74 -0.35 -10.42
CA PRO A 83 8.82 0.71 -9.45
C PRO A 83 7.64 1.68 -9.58
N ILE A 84 7.08 2.07 -8.45
CA ILE A 84 6.04 3.09 -8.39
C ILE A 84 6.69 4.46 -8.60
N ASP A 85 6.11 5.28 -9.47
CA ASP A 85 6.51 6.67 -9.62
C ASP A 85 5.72 7.55 -8.65
N PHE A 86 6.31 7.82 -7.50
CA PHE A 86 5.69 8.68 -6.49
C PHE A 86 5.57 10.14 -6.94
N SER A 87 6.38 10.59 -7.91
CA SER A 87 6.29 11.96 -8.43
C SER A 87 5.02 12.20 -9.25
N SER A 88 4.37 11.12 -9.74
CA SER A 88 3.11 11.20 -10.47
C SER A 88 1.90 11.32 -9.55
N GLY A 89 2.05 10.98 -8.27
CA GLY A 89 0.97 10.88 -7.32
C GLY A 89 0.55 12.21 -6.71
N HIS A 90 -0.69 12.22 -6.22
CA HIS A 90 -1.25 13.30 -5.41
C HIS A 90 -1.48 12.80 -3.98
N GLU A 91 -0.81 13.42 -3.00
CA GLU A 91 -0.94 13.06 -1.59
C GLU A 91 -2.23 13.65 -1.02
N LEU A 92 -3.23 12.80 -0.77
CA LEU A 92 -4.51 13.20 -0.19
C LEU A 92 -4.45 13.30 1.34
N VAL A 93 -3.75 12.37 1.97
CA VAL A 93 -3.52 12.35 3.41
C VAL A 93 -2.03 12.26 3.65
N PRO A 94 -1.43 13.28 4.27
CA PRO A 94 0.00 13.32 4.52
C PRO A 94 0.49 12.11 5.33
N TYR A 95 1.69 11.64 5.02
CA TYR A 95 2.30 10.52 5.73
C TYR A 95 2.43 10.80 7.22
N MET A 96 1.94 9.86 8.03
CA MET A 96 2.17 9.78 9.45
C MET A 96 2.90 8.48 9.76
N GLY A 97 4.05 8.56 10.40
CA GLY A 97 4.81 7.39 10.84
C GLY A 97 4.11 6.59 11.93
N PRO A 98 4.63 5.39 12.24
CA PRO A 98 4.16 4.60 13.37
C PRO A 98 4.26 5.37 14.69
N GLY A 99 3.21 5.30 15.49
CA GLY A 99 3.14 5.95 16.80
C GLY A 99 2.30 5.13 17.78
N PRO A 100 2.61 3.83 18.01
CA PRO A 100 1.86 3.02 18.97
C PRO A 100 1.93 3.64 20.36
N PRO A 101 0.81 3.75 21.09
CA PRO A 101 0.84 4.21 22.47
C PRO A 101 1.64 3.26 23.36
N PRO A 102 2.19 3.74 24.51
CA PRO A 102 2.84 2.87 25.48
C PRO A 102 1.92 1.75 25.95
N LYS A 103 2.47 0.56 26.18
CA LYS A 103 1.77 -0.63 26.72
C LYS A 103 0.63 -1.17 25.83
N THR A 104 0.64 -0.88 24.51
CA THR A 104 -0.35 -1.39 23.56
C THR A 104 0.15 -2.56 22.72
N GLY A 105 1.42 -2.92 22.87
CA GLY A 105 2.07 -4.00 22.16
C GLY A 105 2.37 -3.71 20.69
N LEU A 106 2.50 -4.76 19.91
CA LEU A 106 2.79 -4.67 18.47
C LEU A 106 1.56 -4.25 17.68
N HIS A 107 1.69 -3.22 16.86
CA HIS A 107 0.72 -2.80 15.86
C HIS A 107 1.18 -3.20 14.47
N ARG A 108 0.24 -3.52 13.58
CA ARG A 108 0.47 -3.77 12.16
C ARG A 108 0.33 -2.46 11.39
N TYR A 109 1.32 -2.14 10.57
CA TYR A 109 1.27 -1.05 9.61
C TYR A 109 1.22 -1.64 8.22
N ILE A 110 0.08 -1.54 7.56
CA ILE A 110 -0.22 -2.26 6.33
C ILE A 110 -0.28 -1.28 5.16
N TYR A 111 0.64 -1.45 4.21
CA TYR A 111 0.59 -0.82 2.90
C TYR A 111 -0.23 -1.67 1.95
N ILE A 112 -1.19 -1.06 1.29
CA ILE A 112 -1.98 -1.71 0.25
C ILE A 112 -1.93 -0.83 -0.99
N LEU A 113 -1.51 -1.42 -2.11
CA LEU A 113 -1.59 -0.80 -3.43
C LEU A 113 -2.86 -1.24 -4.11
N PHE A 114 -3.63 -0.28 -4.60
CA PHE A 114 -4.87 -0.50 -5.32
C PHE A 114 -4.76 0.00 -6.75
N LYS A 115 -5.31 -0.74 -7.71
CA LYS A 115 -5.61 -0.24 -9.05
C LYS A 115 -6.89 0.57 -9.00
N GLU A 116 -6.88 1.77 -9.58
CA GLU A 116 -8.05 2.63 -9.69
C GLU A 116 -8.92 2.20 -10.87
N THR A 117 -10.23 2.03 -10.64
CA THR A 117 -11.22 1.76 -11.71
C THR A 117 -12.10 2.96 -12.01
N LYS A 118 -11.94 4.04 -11.25
CA LYS A 118 -12.57 5.34 -11.41
C LYS A 118 -11.48 6.40 -11.47
N PRO A 119 -11.79 7.64 -11.89
CA PRO A 119 -10.82 8.73 -11.80
C PRO A 119 -10.24 8.86 -10.41
N SER A 120 -8.94 9.18 -10.34
CA SER A 120 -8.22 9.34 -9.07
C SER A 120 -8.92 10.32 -8.15
N LEU A 121 -8.96 9.99 -6.87
CA LEU A 121 -9.49 10.88 -5.86
C LEU A 121 -8.64 12.16 -5.79
N THR A 122 -9.31 13.28 -5.64
CA THR A 122 -8.66 14.60 -5.51
C THR A 122 -8.80 15.21 -4.12
N LYS A 123 -9.62 14.59 -3.25
CA LYS A 123 -9.94 15.13 -1.93
C LYS A 123 -10.26 13.99 -0.95
N PHE A 124 -9.84 14.19 0.28
CA PHE A 124 -10.26 13.39 1.43
C PHE A 124 -10.65 14.34 2.56
N ASP A 125 -11.91 14.31 2.99
CA ASP A 125 -12.48 15.23 3.98
C ASP A 125 -12.61 14.61 5.37
N GLY A 126 -12.13 13.38 5.56
CA GLY A 126 -12.20 12.68 6.83
C GLY A 126 -11.01 12.95 7.75
N ASP A 127 -11.20 12.63 9.02
CA ASP A 127 -10.09 12.48 9.98
C ASP A 127 -9.46 11.08 9.88
N ARG A 128 -8.39 10.82 10.64
CA ARG A 128 -7.64 9.55 10.54
C ARG A 128 -8.32 8.35 11.19
N PRO A 129 -8.94 8.47 12.38
CA PRO A 129 -9.66 7.34 12.99
C PRO A 129 -10.81 6.85 12.12
N ARG A 130 -10.91 5.54 11.94
CA ARG A 130 -12.01 4.88 11.17
C ARG A 130 -12.21 5.45 9.77
N PHE A 131 -11.10 5.88 9.12
CA PHE A 131 -11.16 6.56 7.81
C PHE A 131 -12.18 7.72 7.78
N GLY A 132 -12.23 8.52 8.84
CA GLY A 132 -13.09 9.70 8.94
C GLY A 132 -14.59 9.44 9.02
N THR A 133 -15.02 8.20 9.11
CA THR A 133 -16.46 7.86 9.01
C THR A 133 -17.18 7.82 10.33
N ASN A 134 -16.48 7.82 11.46
CA ASN A 134 -17.03 7.56 12.80
C ASN A 134 -17.80 6.22 12.95
N LYS A 135 -17.72 5.33 11.97
CA LYS A 135 -18.40 4.03 11.98
C LYS A 135 -17.43 2.95 12.48
N PRO A 136 -17.75 2.23 13.56
CA PRO A 136 -16.93 1.10 14.01
C PRO A 136 -16.72 0.09 12.89
N GLY A 137 -15.46 -0.38 12.72
CA GLY A 137 -15.11 -1.35 11.69
C GLY A 137 -15.05 -0.79 10.26
N HIS A 138 -15.26 0.51 10.06
CA HIS A 138 -15.04 1.15 8.78
C HIS A 138 -13.55 1.43 8.60
N GLY A 139 -13.00 0.99 7.49
CA GLY A 139 -11.58 1.08 7.22
C GLY A 139 -11.28 0.97 5.72
N VAL A 140 -10.07 0.55 5.39
CA VAL A 140 -9.56 0.50 4.03
C VAL A 140 -10.46 -0.30 3.08
N ARG A 141 -11.06 -1.40 3.55
CA ARG A 141 -11.92 -2.25 2.72
C ARG A 141 -13.19 -1.51 2.27
N ALA A 142 -13.86 -0.83 3.19
CA ALA A 142 -15.07 -0.08 2.88
C ALA A 142 -14.74 1.12 1.99
N PHE A 143 -13.67 1.84 2.30
CA PHE A 143 -13.15 2.94 1.50
C PHE A 143 -12.84 2.49 0.06
N ALA A 144 -12.13 1.38 -0.10
CA ALA A 144 -11.79 0.84 -1.42
C ALA A 144 -13.04 0.48 -2.25
N ALA A 145 -14.04 -0.15 -1.62
CA ALA A 145 -15.29 -0.50 -2.30
C ALA A 145 -16.06 0.74 -2.79
N GLU A 146 -16.13 1.78 -1.97
CA GLU A 146 -16.79 3.04 -2.29
C GLU A 146 -16.12 3.76 -3.47
N HIS A 147 -14.79 3.75 -3.49
CA HIS A 147 -14.01 4.50 -4.47
C HIS A 147 -13.56 3.68 -5.69
N GLY A 148 -13.99 2.42 -5.81
CA GLY A 148 -13.64 1.57 -6.96
C GLY A 148 -12.16 1.22 -7.01
N LEU A 149 -11.57 0.91 -5.86
CA LEU A 149 -10.18 0.53 -5.71
C LEU A 149 -10.06 -1.00 -5.62
N ILE A 150 -9.29 -1.61 -6.52
CA ILE A 150 -9.03 -3.05 -6.55
C ILE A 150 -7.65 -3.32 -5.95
N PRO A 151 -7.52 -4.09 -4.85
CA PRO A 151 -6.22 -4.37 -4.25
C PRO A 151 -5.37 -5.23 -5.19
N VAL A 152 -4.13 -4.81 -5.42
CA VAL A 152 -3.18 -5.50 -6.31
C VAL A 152 -1.89 -5.92 -5.61
N ALA A 153 -1.51 -5.26 -4.51
CA ALA A 153 -0.35 -5.65 -3.71
C ALA A 153 -0.54 -5.25 -2.26
N VAL A 154 0.10 -5.99 -1.35
CA VAL A 154 0.11 -5.71 0.08
C VAL A 154 1.49 -5.97 0.66
N ASN A 155 1.89 -5.10 1.58
CA ASN A 155 3.06 -5.30 2.42
C ASN A 155 2.78 -4.76 3.82
N PHE A 156 3.45 -5.28 4.84
CA PHE A 156 3.24 -4.80 6.19
C PHE A 156 4.48 -4.97 7.06
N TYR A 157 4.53 -4.21 8.13
CA TYR A 157 5.52 -4.35 9.19
C TYR A 157 4.86 -4.17 10.56
N TYR A 158 5.59 -4.54 11.60
CA TYR A 158 5.19 -4.32 12.97
C TYR A 158 5.99 -3.17 13.57
N ALA A 159 5.34 -2.38 14.43
CA ALA A 159 6.00 -1.45 15.33
C ALA A 159 5.32 -1.48 16.70
N GLN A 160 6.08 -1.17 17.73
CA GLN A 160 5.58 -1.01 19.10
C GLN A 160 6.28 0.18 19.76
N ASN A 161 5.70 0.67 20.83
CA ASN A 161 6.36 1.66 21.69
C ASN A 161 7.51 1.00 22.46
N GLU A 162 8.55 1.75 22.79
CA GLU A 162 9.67 1.26 23.59
C GLU A 162 9.24 0.92 25.04
N HIS A 163 8.25 1.63 25.54
CA HIS A 163 7.67 1.39 26.87
C HIS A 163 6.49 0.42 26.77
N GLN A 164 6.76 -0.87 27.05
CA GLN A 164 5.75 -1.93 27.08
C GLN A 164 5.33 -2.27 28.51
#